data_e639bdbf093d9a463ab3e2bbcbd65463
#
_entry.id   e639bdbf093d9a463ab3e2bbcbd65463
#
_cell.length_a   1.000
_cell.length_b   1.000
_cell.length_c   1.000
_cell.angle_alpha   90.00
_cell.angle_beta   90.00
_cell.angle_gamma   90.00
#
_symmetry.space_group_name_H-M   'P 1'
#
loop_
_entity.id
_entity.type
_entity.pdbx_description
1 polymer ?
#
loop_
_entity_poly.entity_id
_entity_poly.type
_entity_poly.pdbx_seq_one_letter_code
_entity_poly.pdbx_strand_id
1 'polypeptide(L)'
;MQQDALIINKLGLHARASAKLTQLASSFKCEVMLSRGDRRVNAKSIMGVMMLAASKGTTIGIETDGEDEADAMQALLNLINNCFGEGE
;
A
#
# COMPACT_ATOMS: atom_id res chain seq x y z
N MET A 1 -2.03 8.39 11.06
CA MET A 1 -0.79 7.60 11.27
C MET A 1 0.03 7.60 10.00
N GLN A 2 1.32 7.50 10.13
CA GLN A 2 2.23 7.43 8.99
C GLN A 2 3.34 6.44 9.27
N GLN A 3 3.71 5.62 8.28
CA GLN A 3 4.79 4.67 8.40
C GLN A 3 5.36 4.33 7.03
N ASP A 4 6.66 4.10 6.97
CA ASP A 4 7.31 3.64 5.76
C ASP A 4 7.27 2.11 5.67
N ALA A 5 7.25 1.61 4.45
CA ALA A 5 7.28 0.17 4.20
C ALA A 5 8.18 -0.11 3.00
N LEU A 6 8.91 -1.21 3.09
CA LEU A 6 9.77 -1.66 1.99
C LEU A 6 9.01 -2.67 1.14
N ILE A 7 8.97 -2.44 -0.16
CA ILE A 7 8.37 -3.38 -1.10
C ILE A 7 9.34 -4.54 -1.29
N ILE A 8 8.95 -5.72 -0.85
CA ILE A 8 9.84 -6.89 -0.81
C ILE A 8 9.46 -7.99 -1.78
N ASN A 9 8.27 -7.94 -2.38
CA ASN A 9 7.85 -8.95 -3.34
C ASN A 9 8.54 -8.74 -4.69
N LYS A 10 8.79 -9.85 -5.38
CA LYS A 10 9.57 -9.87 -6.61
C LYS A 10 9.09 -8.90 -7.67
N LEU A 11 7.78 -8.85 -7.90
CA LEU A 11 7.19 -8.05 -8.97
C LEU A 11 6.79 -6.63 -8.54
N GLY A 12 6.96 -6.30 -7.26
CA GLY A 12 6.58 -5.00 -6.76
C GLY A 12 5.07 -4.74 -6.81
N LEU A 13 4.68 -3.47 -6.94
CA LEU A 13 3.28 -3.07 -7.02
C LEU A 13 2.74 -3.22 -8.46
N HIS A 14 2.78 -4.46 -8.99
CA HIS A 14 2.16 -4.78 -10.28
C HIS A 14 0.63 -4.83 -10.14
N ALA A 15 -0.07 -5.11 -11.23
CA ALA A 15 -1.54 -5.02 -11.26
C ALA A 15 -2.23 -5.85 -10.17
N ARG A 16 -1.81 -7.11 -9.97
CA ARG A 16 -2.42 -7.98 -8.96
C ARG A 16 -2.17 -7.48 -7.55
N ALA A 17 -0.92 -7.12 -7.23
CA ALA A 17 -0.57 -6.60 -5.92
C ALA A 17 -1.31 -5.28 -5.64
N SER A 18 -1.38 -4.40 -6.64
CA SER A 18 -2.10 -3.13 -6.52
C SER A 18 -3.58 -3.34 -6.27
N ALA A 19 -4.19 -4.32 -6.94
CA ALA A 19 -5.60 -4.65 -6.74
C ALA A 19 -5.84 -5.16 -5.31
N LYS A 20 -4.98 -6.02 -4.79
CA LYS A 20 -5.09 -6.53 -3.41
C LYS A 20 -4.97 -5.40 -2.40
N LEU A 21 -4.00 -4.52 -2.60
CA LEU A 21 -3.79 -3.38 -1.70
C LEU A 21 -5.01 -2.45 -1.72
N THR A 22 -5.51 -2.13 -2.90
CA THR A 22 -6.67 -1.26 -3.07
C THR A 22 -7.92 -1.85 -2.43
N GLN A 23 -8.16 -3.15 -2.62
CA GLN A 23 -9.30 -3.82 -2.01
C GLN A 23 -9.22 -3.77 -0.48
N LEU A 24 -8.04 -4.03 0.06
CA LEU A 24 -7.85 -3.98 1.52
C LEU A 24 -8.04 -2.56 2.04
N ALA A 25 -7.42 -1.58 1.41
CA ALA A 25 -7.55 -0.17 1.81
C ALA A 25 -9.01 0.28 1.75
N SER A 26 -9.74 -0.15 0.73
CA SER A 26 -11.15 0.23 0.54
C SER A 26 -12.09 -0.38 1.58
N SER A 27 -11.65 -1.41 2.29
CA SER A 27 -12.45 -2.02 3.36
C SER A 27 -12.46 -1.19 4.64
N PHE A 28 -11.58 -0.19 4.74
CA PHE A 28 -11.50 0.71 5.89
C PHE A 28 -12.17 2.04 5.58
N LYS A 29 -12.72 2.69 6.61
CA LYS A 29 -13.38 3.98 6.47
C LYS A 29 -12.39 5.13 6.38
N CYS A 30 -11.22 4.98 6.99
CA CYS A 30 -10.21 6.03 7.02
C CYS A 30 -9.68 6.32 5.62
N GLU A 31 -9.10 7.50 5.47
CA GLU A 31 -8.34 7.81 4.26
C GLU A 31 -7.02 7.05 4.30
N VAL A 32 -6.61 6.52 3.15
CA VAL A 32 -5.35 5.81 3.00
C VAL A 32 -4.61 6.39 1.79
N MET A 33 -3.42 6.93 2.05
CA MET A 33 -2.59 7.50 1.00
C MET A 33 -1.25 6.76 0.97
N LEU A 34 -0.72 6.60 -0.21
CA LEU A 34 0.63 6.06 -0.42
C LEU A 34 1.50 7.11 -1.07
N SER A 35 2.78 7.10 -0.75
CA SER A 35 3.73 8.03 -1.35
C SER A 35 5.02 7.33 -1.71
N ARG A 36 5.66 7.87 -2.74
CA ARG A 36 7.01 7.48 -3.15
C ARG A 36 7.69 8.74 -3.66
N GLY A 37 8.69 9.22 -2.94
CA GLY A 37 9.31 10.50 -3.26
C GLY A 37 8.26 11.61 -3.24
N ASP A 38 8.13 12.34 -4.34
CA ASP A 38 7.19 13.45 -4.47
C ASP A 38 5.78 13.02 -4.87
N ARG A 39 5.59 11.76 -5.20
CA ARG A 39 4.26 11.26 -5.61
C ARG A 39 3.47 10.83 -4.39
N ARG A 40 2.21 11.24 -4.36
CA ARG A 40 1.27 10.86 -3.31
C ARG A 40 -0.04 10.49 -3.99
N VAL A 41 -0.53 9.30 -3.72
CA VAL A 41 -1.71 8.75 -4.40
C VAL A 41 -2.71 8.21 -3.38
N ASN A 42 -3.97 8.12 -3.80
CA ASN A 42 -5.02 7.50 -2.99
C ASN A 42 -4.90 5.98 -3.11
N ALA A 43 -4.69 5.30 -1.97
CA ALA A 43 -4.55 3.85 -1.95
C ALA A 43 -5.83 3.11 -2.35
N LYS A 44 -6.97 3.79 -2.33
CA LYS A 44 -8.25 3.22 -2.76
C LYS A 44 -8.47 3.30 -4.27
N SER A 45 -7.48 3.81 -5.01
CA SER A 45 -7.50 3.89 -6.46
C SER A 45 -6.42 2.96 -7.02
N ILE A 46 -6.83 1.92 -7.76
CA ILE A 46 -5.88 0.97 -8.33
C ILE A 46 -4.92 1.67 -9.31
N MET A 47 -5.42 2.60 -10.12
CA MET A 47 -4.58 3.35 -11.03
C MET A 47 -3.58 4.21 -10.30
N GLY A 48 -4.01 4.85 -9.20
CA GLY A 48 -3.11 5.65 -8.37
C GLY A 48 -1.97 4.81 -7.81
N VAL A 49 -2.30 3.65 -7.24
CA VAL A 49 -1.30 2.75 -6.69
C VAL A 49 -0.31 2.29 -7.75
N MET A 50 -0.80 1.92 -8.93
CA MET A 50 0.06 1.49 -10.05
C MET A 50 0.97 2.61 -10.52
N MET A 51 0.52 3.85 -10.46
CA MET A 51 1.32 5.02 -10.89
C MET A 51 2.51 5.29 -10.00
N LEU A 52 2.55 4.73 -8.79
CA LEU A 52 3.75 4.82 -7.96
C LEU A 52 4.93 4.08 -8.57
N ALA A 53 4.65 3.07 -9.40
CA ALA A 53 5.69 2.27 -10.04
C ALA A 53 6.71 1.71 -9.05
N ALA A 54 6.25 1.34 -7.84
CA ALA A 54 7.14 0.88 -6.78
C ALA A 54 7.55 -0.57 -7.03
N SER A 55 8.83 -0.76 -7.37
CA SER A 55 9.41 -2.08 -7.59
C SER A 55 10.02 -2.63 -6.31
N LYS A 56 10.45 -3.89 -6.35
CA LYS A 56 11.16 -4.51 -5.22
C LYS A 56 12.33 -3.65 -4.79
N GLY A 57 12.44 -3.42 -3.48
CA GLY A 57 13.49 -2.59 -2.91
C GLY A 57 13.13 -1.12 -2.77
N THR A 58 11.95 -0.71 -3.26
CA THR A 58 11.48 0.66 -3.10
C THR A 58 10.82 0.83 -1.74
N THR A 59 11.13 1.92 -1.05
CA THR A 59 10.44 2.31 0.18
C THR A 59 9.27 3.22 -0.18
N ILE A 60 8.08 2.91 0.34
CA ILE A 60 6.90 3.75 0.18
C ILE A 60 6.43 4.24 1.54
N GLY A 61 5.79 5.41 1.56
CA GLY A 61 5.13 5.92 2.76
C GLY A 61 3.66 5.51 2.75
N ILE A 62 3.13 5.16 3.93
CA ILE A 62 1.73 4.85 4.12
C ILE A 62 1.17 5.84 5.13
N GLU A 63 0.07 6.50 4.77
CA GLU A 63 -0.64 7.41 5.67
C GLU A 63 -2.06 6.91 5.83
N THR A 64 -2.52 6.79 7.07
CA THR A 64 -3.91 6.47 7.38
C THR A 64 -4.46 7.56 8.30
N ASP A 65 -5.68 8.03 8.01
CA ASP A 65 -6.29 9.12 8.76
C ASP A 65 -7.78 8.88 8.91
N GLY A 66 -8.21 8.61 10.12
CA GLY A 66 -9.60 8.37 10.44
C GLY A 66 -9.78 7.43 11.61
N GLU A 67 -11.03 7.05 11.85
CA GLU A 67 -11.44 6.28 13.01
C GLU A 67 -10.74 4.93 13.13
N ASP A 68 -10.56 4.23 12.00
CA ASP A 68 -9.94 2.89 11.96
C ASP A 68 -8.51 2.91 11.42
N GLU A 69 -7.82 4.04 11.57
CA GLU A 69 -6.49 4.24 11.00
C GLU A 69 -5.45 3.23 11.50
N ALA A 70 -5.51 2.86 12.78
CA ALA A 70 -4.55 1.91 13.35
C ALA A 70 -4.74 0.50 12.76
N ASP A 71 -5.99 0.07 12.63
CA ASP A 71 -6.30 -1.24 12.04
C ASP A 71 -5.92 -1.27 10.56
N ALA A 72 -6.17 -0.18 9.84
CA ALA A 72 -5.82 -0.07 8.43
C ALA A 72 -4.29 -0.14 8.24
N MET A 73 -3.55 0.60 9.05
CA MET A 73 -2.08 0.59 8.98
C MET A 73 -1.54 -0.82 9.21
N GLN A 74 -2.01 -1.49 10.27
CA GLN A 74 -1.54 -2.84 10.58
C GLN A 74 -1.85 -3.82 9.45
N ALA A 75 -3.06 -3.75 8.91
CA ALA A 75 -3.48 -4.64 7.83
C ALA A 75 -2.64 -4.44 6.57
N LEU A 76 -2.35 -3.18 6.21
CA LEU A 76 -1.56 -2.86 5.03
C LEU A 76 -0.11 -3.31 5.19
N LEU A 77 0.48 -3.09 6.36
CA LEU A 77 1.84 -3.55 6.65
C LEU A 77 1.93 -5.07 6.58
N ASN A 78 0.94 -5.78 7.12
CA ASN A 78 0.90 -7.24 7.05
C ASN A 78 0.81 -7.72 5.61
N LEU A 79 0.00 -7.09 4.78
CA LEU A 79 -0.14 -7.46 3.37
C LEU A 79 1.19 -7.30 2.62
N ILE A 80 1.86 -6.16 2.81
CA ILE A 80 3.16 -5.88 2.17
C ILE A 80 4.21 -6.87 2.65
N ASN A 81 4.29 -7.10 3.97
CA ASN A 81 5.29 -7.99 4.56
C ASN A 81 5.06 -9.46 4.21
N ASN A 82 3.84 -9.80 3.81
CA ASN A 82 3.49 -11.15 3.33
C ASN A 82 3.62 -11.26 1.80
N CYS A 83 4.32 -10.35 1.16
CA CYS A 83 4.51 -10.31 -0.29
C CYS A 83 3.20 -10.37 -1.06
N PHE A 84 2.14 -9.76 -0.54
CA PHE A 84 0.80 -9.78 -1.14
C PHE A 84 0.28 -11.21 -1.37
N GLY A 85 0.77 -12.16 -0.60
CA GLY A 85 0.39 -13.55 -0.73
C GLY A 85 1.04 -14.27 -1.91
N GLU A 86 2.05 -13.67 -2.53
CA GLU A 86 2.70 -14.21 -3.74
C GLU A 86 3.82 -15.21 -3.45
N GLY A 87 4.25 -15.32 -2.20
CA GLY A 87 5.32 -16.22 -1.81
C GLY A 87 6.74 -15.69 -2.05
N GLU A 88 6.88 -14.64 -2.81
CA GLU A 88 8.20 -14.03 -3.05
C GLU A 88 8.08 -12.57 -3.51
#